data_4cdb2c454be163dd13dabb6df67bde8b
#
_entry.id   4cdb2c454be163dd13dabb6df67bde8b
#
_cell.length_a   1.000
_cell.length_b   1.000
_cell.length_c   1.000
_cell.angle_alpha   90.00
_cell.angle_beta   90.00
_cell.angle_gamma   90.00
#
_symmetry.space_group_name_H-M   'P 1'
#
loop_
_entity.id
_entity.type
_entity.pdbx_description
1 polymer ?
#
loop_
_entity_poly.entity_id
_entity_poly.type
_entity_poly.pdbx_seq_one_letter_code
_entity_poly.pdbx_strand_id
1 'polypeptide(L)'
;MVKLNENTAYKRGQELLDAGQYEEAIQKFSDVIAENPRAWKAMNSQGFAYQKMSKYTDAVECFDRALAINPKSVEVLNNKGVTLSMRGLYKEAIACFDEAFANDRTSLEALNGKAIALQHMFSYKEALDVLEEAMKIDSKHPQTLLSIAVTLQKLKQYDRSISFFKKVLSGDKYNTKAWNGIGVTYQLMGDNESALKCFTKILNINSQELQAWISIGYVYQKMFKFKDALKCYKKAQAIVGGRYTHKLYDGLASCLTKLSEFDQAIEVYKLIYQSEEGKRKWDAQRSIKFVNKLKRKQAVGQLPDIIPKTDAEDTDASVAE
;
A
#
# COMPACT_ATOMS: atom_id res chain seq x y z
N MET A 1 -23.84 2.10 42.12
CA MET A 1 -23.21 2.20 40.81
C MET A 1 -22.64 3.60 40.68
N VAL A 2 -21.32 3.74 40.62
CA VAL A 2 -20.66 5.04 40.37
C VAL A 2 -20.97 5.42 38.91
N LYS A 3 -21.74 6.49 38.69
CA LYS A 3 -21.88 7.08 37.33
C LYS A 3 -20.48 7.42 36.85
N LEU A 4 -19.90 6.60 35.97
CA LEU A 4 -18.72 7.02 35.24
C LEU A 4 -19.10 8.32 34.52
N ASN A 5 -18.36 9.39 34.77
CA ASN A 5 -18.57 10.64 34.08
C ASN A 5 -18.39 10.36 32.57
N GLU A 6 -19.39 10.71 31.74
CA GLU A 6 -19.42 10.53 30.27
C GLU A 6 -18.05 10.86 29.63
N ASN A 7 -17.42 11.93 30.11
CA ASN A 7 -16.09 12.35 29.67
C ASN A 7 -14.99 11.33 30.01
N THR A 8 -15.09 10.64 31.16
CA THR A 8 -14.10 9.64 31.59
C THR A 8 -14.23 8.36 30.77
N ALA A 9 -15.45 7.89 30.50
CA ALA A 9 -15.70 6.72 29.66
C ALA A 9 -15.28 6.96 28.21
N TYR A 10 -15.58 8.13 27.66
CA TYR A 10 -15.16 8.54 26.31
C TYR A 10 -13.63 8.57 26.21
N LYS A 11 -12.95 9.24 27.17
CA LYS A 11 -11.49 9.31 27.20
C LYS A 11 -10.85 7.92 27.28
N ARG A 12 -11.41 7.04 28.11
CA ARG A 12 -10.93 5.65 28.19
C ARG A 12 -11.12 4.90 26.87
N GLY A 13 -12.25 5.13 26.17
CA GLY A 13 -12.48 4.59 24.84
C GLY A 13 -11.43 5.06 23.81
N GLN A 14 -11.02 6.34 23.86
CA GLN A 14 -9.96 6.88 23.00
C GLN A 14 -8.59 6.23 23.32
N GLU A 15 -8.22 6.10 24.60
CA GLU A 15 -6.98 5.42 24.99
C GLU A 15 -6.92 3.98 24.48
N LEU A 16 -8.02 3.25 24.56
CA LEU A 16 -8.13 1.88 24.02
C LEU A 16 -8.03 1.84 22.50
N LEU A 17 -8.65 2.81 21.81
CA LEU A 17 -8.56 2.98 20.37
C LEU A 17 -7.12 3.21 19.91
N ASP A 18 -6.41 4.10 20.61
CA ASP A 18 -5.00 4.42 20.34
C ASP A 18 -4.09 3.22 20.63
N ALA A 19 -4.43 2.40 21.63
CA ALA A 19 -3.74 1.16 21.94
C ALA A 19 -4.06 -0.01 20.96
N GLY A 20 -4.99 0.20 20.01
CA GLY A 20 -5.42 -0.82 19.06
C GLY A 20 -6.37 -1.88 19.64
N GLN A 21 -6.90 -1.65 20.84
CA GLN A 21 -7.89 -2.51 21.53
C GLN A 21 -9.31 -2.14 21.09
N TYR A 22 -9.62 -2.44 19.82
CA TYR A 22 -10.81 -1.92 19.16
C TYR A 22 -12.13 -2.45 19.75
N GLU A 23 -12.21 -3.72 20.13
CA GLU A 23 -13.40 -4.31 20.74
C GLU A 23 -13.74 -3.66 22.08
N GLU A 24 -12.72 -3.44 22.91
CA GLU A 24 -12.90 -2.80 24.22
C GLU A 24 -13.25 -1.31 24.05
N ALA A 25 -12.63 -0.63 23.05
CA ALA A 25 -12.97 0.75 22.71
C ALA A 25 -14.44 0.89 22.29
N ILE A 26 -14.92 0.00 21.41
CA ILE A 26 -16.32 -0.04 20.96
C ILE A 26 -17.27 -0.18 22.16
N GLN A 27 -16.95 -1.05 23.12
CA GLN A 27 -17.78 -1.22 24.31
C GLN A 27 -17.85 0.08 25.13
N LYS A 28 -16.71 0.77 25.32
CA LYS A 28 -16.68 2.05 26.04
C LYS A 28 -17.47 3.15 25.34
N PHE A 29 -17.38 3.23 24.01
CA PHE A 29 -18.20 4.17 23.25
C PHE A 29 -19.69 3.79 23.30
N SER A 30 -20.04 2.50 23.34
CA SER A 30 -21.42 2.05 23.54
C SER A 30 -21.97 2.46 24.91
N ASP A 31 -21.16 2.36 25.96
CA ASP A 31 -21.54 2.83 27.30
C ASP A 31 -21.87 4.34 27.29
N VAL A 32 -21.01 5.15 26.61
CA VAL A 32 -21.23 6.60 26.45
C VAL A 32 -22.50 6.90 25.66
N ILE A 33 -22.75 6.16 24.57
CA ILE A 33 -23.93 6.35 23.71
C ILE A 33 -25.21 5.94 24.45
N ALA A 34 -25.14 4.92 25.31
CA ALA A 34 -26.28 4.51 26.13
C ALA A 34 -26.65 5.57 27.18
N GLU A 35 -25.65 6.23 27.78
CA GLU A 35 -25.88 7.34 28.73
C GLU A 35 -26.34 8.62 28.00
N ASN A 36 -25.76 8.91 26.82
CA ASN A 36 -26.09 10.06 26.00
C ASN A 36 -26.32 9.67 24.52
N PRO A 37 -27.58 9.40 24.13
CA PRO A 37 -27.93 9.06 22.75
C PRO A 37 -27.61 10.15 21.70
N ARG A 38 -27.18 11.34 22.12
CA ARG A 38 -26.76 12.43 21.24
C ARG A 38 -25.22 12.61 21.20
N ALA A 39 -24.46 11.66 21.75
CA ALA A 39 -23.00 11.69 21.77
C ALA A 39 -22.40 11.35 20.38
N TRP A 40 -22.61 12.23 19.39
CA TRP A 40 -22.14 11.99 18.01
C TRP A 40 -20.63 11.73 17.91
N LYS A 41 -19.82 12.36 18.80
CA LYS A 41 -18.36 12.10 18.85
C LYS A 41 -18.06 10.64 19.24
N ALA A 42 -18.80 10.09 20.19
CA ALA A 42 -18.62 8.68 20.56
C ALA A 42 -19.05 7.73 19.43
N MET A 43 -20.12 8.06 18.70
CA MET A 43 -20.53 7.32 17.51
C MET A 43 -19.49 7.39 16.42
N ASN A 44 -18.88 8.56 16.18
CA ASN A 44 -17.80 8.71 15.21
C ASN A 44 -16.58 7.84 15.59
N SER A 45 -16.16 7.90 16.85
CA SER A 45 -15.02 7.09 17.33
C SER A 45 -15.33 5.59 17.30
N GLN A 46 -16.57 5.19 17.60
CA GLN A 46 -17.02 3.81 17.45
C GLN A 46 -16.98 3.36 15.99
N GLY A 47 -17.45 4.19 15.05
CA GLY A 47 -17.36 3.92 13.63
C GLY A 47 -15.92 3.77 13.16
N PHE A 48 -15.02 4.62 13.64
CA PHE A 48 -13.60 4.52 13.35
C PHE A 48 -12.97 3.21 13.88
N ALA A 49 -13.34 2.76 15.08
CA ALA A 49 -12.93 1.47 15.62
C ALA A 49 -13.41 0.29 14.74
N TYR A 50 -14.68 0.30 14.30
CA TYR A 50 -15.20 -0.69 13.36
C TYR A 50 -14.46 -0.65 12.01
N GLN A 51 -14.13 0.54 11.50
CA GLN A 51 -13.33 0.68 10.28
C GLN A 51 -11.96 0.00 10.41
N LYS A 52 -11.28 0.19 11.57
CA LYS A 52 -9.97 -0.46 11.85
C LYS A 52 -10.08 -1.98 11.90
N MET A 53 -11.20 -2.51 12.32
CA MET A 53 -11.52 -3.95 12.30
C MET A 53 -12.01 -4.45 10.93
N SER A 54 -12.00 -3.60 9.90
CA SER A 54 -12.56 -3.89 8.57
C SER A 54 -14.07 -4.22 8.58
N LYS A 55 -14.79 -3.90 9.65
CA LYS A 55 -16.24 -3.99 9.75
C LYS A 55 -16.90 -2.74 9.16
N TYR A 56 -16.76 -2.59 7.84
CA TYR A 56 -17.11 -1.33 7.16
C TYR A 56 -18.60 -1.00 7.20
N THR A 57 -19.47 -2.00 7.21
CA THR A 57 -20.94 -1.77 7.29
C THR A 57 -21.31 -1.15 8.62
N ASP A 58 -20.82 -1.74 9.73
CA ASP A 58 -21.07 -1.24 11.08
C ASP A 58 -20.47 0.17 11.26
N ALA A 59 -19.30 0.42 10.66
CA ALA A 59 -18.67 1.73 10.67
C ALA A 59 -19.55 2.80 9.98
N VAL A 60 -20.09 2.51 8.79
CA VAL A 60 -20.97 3.44 8.06
C VAL A 60 -22.23 3.71 8.86
N GLU A 61 -22.85 2.72 9.47
CA GLU A 61 -24.03 2.90 10.34
C GLU A 61 -23.75 3.84 11.51
N CYS A 62 -22.59 3.69 12.17
CA CYS A 62 -22.18 4.58 13.24
C CYS A 62 -21.99 6.03 12.75
N PHE A 63 -21.38 6.22 11.58
CA PHE A 63 -21.23 7.55 10.98
C PHE A 63 -22.59 8.16 10.57
N ASP A 64 -23.51 7.36 10.03
CA ASP A 64 -24.85 7.83 9.69
C ASP A 64 -25.60 8.31 10.94
N ARG A 65 -25.54 7.58 12.04
CA ARG A 65 -26.10 7.99 13.32
C ARG A 65 -25.45 9.26 13.85
N ALA A 66 -24.12 9.40 13.71
CA ALA A 66 -23.41 10.63 14.09
C ALA A 66 -23.84 11.83 13.25
N LEU A 67 -24.00 11.66 11.94
CA LEU A 67 -24.44 12.69 11.00
C LEU A 67 -25.92 13.06 11.19
N ALA A 68 -26.77 12.14 11.62
CA ALA A 68 -28.16 12.46 11.99
C ALA A 68 -28.23 13.47 13.14
N ILE A 69 -27.20 13.53 13.99
CA ILE A 69 -27.12 14.49 15.12
C ILE A 69 -26.36 15.74 14.73
N ASN A 70 -25.23 15.59 14.03
CA ASN A 70 -24.40 16.69 13.54
C ASN A 70 -24.15 16.55 12.04
N PRO A 71 -25.09 16.98 11.17
CA PRO A 71 -25.02 16.79 9.73
C PRO A 71 -23.80 17.47 9.06
N LYS A 72 -23.29 18.55 9.66
CA LYS A 72 -22.19 19.35 9.09
C LYS A 72 -20.80 18.95 9.61
N SER A 73 -20.69 17.81 10.30
CA SER A 73 -19.40 17.38 10.81
C SER A 73 -18.46 16.93 9.69
N VAL A 74 -17.50 17.76 9.36
CA VAL A 74 -16.46 17.47 8.35
C VAL A 74 -15.70 16.21 8.67
N GLU A 75 -15.35 16.00 9.96
CA GLU A 75 -14.64 14.81 10.42
C GLU A 75 -15.44 13.52 10.14
N VAL A 76 -16.73 13.51 10.51
CA VAL A 76 -17.59 12.31 10.30
C VAL A 76 -17.80 12.04 8.81
N LEU A 77 -18.02 13.09 8.01
CA LEU A 77 -18.15 12.98 6.55
C LEU A 77 -16.88 12.42 5.91
N ASN A 78 -15.71 12.89 6.32
CA ASN A 78 -14.44 12.37 5.83
C ASN A 78 -14.24 10.88 6.23
N ASN A 79 -14.50 10.52 7.48
CA ASN A 79 -14.39 9.14 7.95
C ASN A 79 -15.36 8.20 7.21
N LYS A 80 -16.61 8.64 6.98
CA LYS A 80 -17.58 7.90 6.17
C LYS A 80 -17.10 7.75 4.73
N GLY A 81 -16.63 8.82 4.11
CA GLY A 81 -16.09 8.79 2.74
C GLY A 81 -14.91 7.84 2.58
N VAL A 82 -13.97 7.85 3.53
CA VAL A 82 -12.85 6.90 3.55
C VAL A 82 -13.36 5.46 3.68
N THR A 83 -14.32 5.20 4.58
CA THR A 83 -14.89 3.87 4.78
C THR A 83 -15.62 3.36 3.54
N LEU A 84 -16.40 4.22 2.88
CA LEU A 84 -17.07 3.90 1.62
C LEU A 84 -16.04 3.59 0.51
N SER A 85 -14.94 4.35 0.45
CA SER A 85 -13.84 4.07 -0.49
C SER A 85 -13.21 2.70 -0.24
N MET A 86 -13.02 2.30 1.02
CA MET A 86 -12.51 0.97 1.38
C MET A 86 -13.47 -0.16 0.97
N ARG A 87 -14.78 0.11 0.91
CA ARG A 87 -15.79 -0.81 0.37
C ARG A 87 -15.86 -0.81 -1.16
N GLY A 88 -15.14 0.08 -1.85
CA GLY A 88 -15.23 0.25 -3.29
C GLY A 88 -16.43 1.09 -3.77
N LEU A 89 -17.15 1.73 -2.86
CA LEU A 89 -18.30 2.59 -3.13
C LEU A 89 -17.84 4.03 -3.41
N TYR A 90 -17.02 4.19 -4.45
CA TYR A 90 -16.29 5.43 -4.72
C TYR A 90 -17.20 6.63 -5.02
N LYS A 91 -18.34 6.44 -5.71
CA LYS A 91 -19.28 7.53 -6.00
C LYS A 91 -19.92 8.09 -4.73
N GLU A 92 -20.32 7.20 -3.82
CA GLU A 92 -20.88 7.60 -2.53
C GLU A 92 -19.81 8.26 -1.65
N ALA A 93 -18.58 7.77 -1.70
CA ALA A 93 -17.45 8.37 -1.00
C ALA A 93 -17.19 9.81 -1.49
N ILE A 94 -17.20 10.03 -2.81
CA ILE A 94 -17.05 11.37 -3.42
C ILE A 94 -18.13 12.31 -2.92
N ALA A 95 -19.39 11.87 -2.85
CA ALA A 95 -20.47 12.70 -2.33
C ALA A 95 -20.23 13.13 -0.87
N CYS A 96 -19.73 12.22 -0.01
CA CYS A 96 -19.36 12.58 1.36
C CYS A 96 -18.21 13.59 1.42
N PHE A 97 -17.18 13.43 0.58
CA PHE A 97 -16.08 14.39 0.51
C PHE A 97 -16.51 15.75 -0.05
N ASP A 98 -17.41 15.78 -1.02
CA ASP A 98 -17.97 17.03 -1.55
C ASP A 98 -18.77 17.79 -0.49
N GLU A 99 -19.57 17.07 0.31
CA GLU A 99 -20.30 17.65 1.43
C GLU A 99 -19.35 18.13 2.54
N ALA A 100 -18.31 17.35 2.86
CA ALA A 100 -17.27 17.76 3.80
C ALA A 100 -16.59 19.06 3.36
N PHE A 101 -16.20 19.15 2.08
CA PHE A 101 -15.59 20.35 1.51
C PHE A 101 -16.55 21.52 1.38
N ALA A 102 -17.84 21.28 1.18
CA ALA A 102 -18.85 22.32 1.22
C ALA A 102 -19.00 22.94 2.61
N ASN A 103 -18.86 22.13 3.67
CA ASN A 103 -18.92 22.58 5.06
C ASN A 103 -17.61 23.25 5.53
N ASP A 104 -16.47 22.82 5.01
CA ASP A 104 -15.16 23.46 5.26
C ASP A 104 -14.33 23.52 3.97
N ARG A 105 -14.26 24.71 3.38
CA ARG A 105 -13.52 25.01 2.13
C ARG A 105 -12.00 24.94 2.28
N THR A 106 -11.50 24.66 3.48
CA THR A 106 -10.06 24.47 3.76
C THR A 106 -9.70 23.01 4.04
N SER A 107 -10.68 22.09 4.01
CA SER A 107 -10.45 20.67 4.29
C SER A 107 -9.63 19.99 3.19
N LEU A 108 -8.33 19.86 3.44
CA LEU A 108 -7.41 19.10 2.58
C LEU A 108 -7.73 17.61 2.60
N GLU A 109 -8.22 17.08 3.74
CA GLU A 109 -8.63 15.69 3.87
C GLU A 109 -9.74 15.34 2.90
N ALA A 110 -10.75 16.22 2.78
CA ALA A 110 -11.87 16.02 1.85
C ALA A 110 -11.40 15.99 0.40
N LEU A 111 -10.59 16.97 -0.02
CA LEU A 111 -10.07 17.04 -1.39
C LEU A 111 -9.14 15.86 -1.71
N ASN A 112 -8.23 15.50 -0.81
CA ASN A 112 -7.35 14.35 -1.01
C ASN A 112 -8.14 13.03 -1.03
N GLY A 113 -9.13 12.87 -0.15
CA GLY A 113 -10.03 11.71 -0.14
C GLY A 113 -10.81 11.56 -1.44
N LYS A 114 -11.41 12.66 -1.94
CA LYS A 114 -12.09 12.72 -3.23
C LYS A 114 -11.15 12.33 -4.38
N ALA A 115 -9.94 12.88 -4.41
CA ALA A 115 -8.95 12.57 -5.44
C ALA A 115 -8.56 11.09 -5.43
N ILE A 116 -8.36 10.48 -4.26
CA ILE A 116 -8.07 9.04 -4.14
C ILE A 116 -9.25 8.21 -4.67
N ALA A 117 -10.49 8.57 -4.34
CA ALA A 117 -11.66 7.88 -4.86
C ALA A 117 -11.76 7.97 -6.39
N LEU A 118 -11.51 9.16 -6.98
CA LEU A 118 -11.42 9.36 -8.42
C LEU A 118 -10.29 8.55 -9.08
N GLN A 119 -9.13 8.44 -8.42
CA GLN A 119 -8.02 7.58 -8.90
C GLN A 119 -8.44 6.11 -8.99
N HIS A 120 -9.18 5.61 -8.00
CA HIS A 120 -9.71 4.25 -8.03
C HIS A 120 -10.76 4.03 -9.13
N MET A 121 -11.46 5.09 -9.52
CA MET A 121 -12.37 5.08 -10.67
C MET A 121 -11.66 5.32 -12.00
N PHE A 122 -10.32 5.41 -12.01
CA PHE A 122 -9.49 5.72 -13.18
C PHE A 122 -9.73 7.12 -13.79
N SER A 123 -10.46 7.99 -13.11
CA SER A 123 -10.71 9.41 -13.49
C SER A 123 -9.51 10.28 -13.12
N TYR A 124 -8.33 9.97 -13.67
CA TYR A 124 -7.08 10.62 -13.25
C TYR A 124 -7.00 12.12 -13.57
N LYS A 125 -7.67 12.58 -14.63
CA LYS A 125 -7.71 14.03 -14.96
C LYS A 125 -8.49 14.80 -13.91
N GLU A 126 -9.71 14.33 -13.60
CA GLU A 126 -10.55 14.94 -12.56
C GLU A 126 -9.86 14.88 -11.18
N ALA A 127 -9.16 13.76 -10.86
CA ALA A 127 -8.38 13.68 -9.64
C ALA A 127 -7.27 14.74 -9.59
N LEU A 128 -6.61 15.03 -10.72
CA LEU A 128 -5.59 16.08 -10.80
C LEU A 128 -6.18 17.47 -10.57
N ASP A 129 -7.33 17.78 -11.18
CA ASP A 129 -8.01 19.06 -11.01
C ASP A 129 -8.38 19.32 -9.54
N VAL A 130 -8.91 18.29 -8.85
CA VAL A 130 -9.23 18.37 -7.41
C VAL A 130 -7.96 18.57 -6.56
N LEU A 131 -6.87 17.92 -6.91
CA LEU A 131 -5.61 18.07 -6.18
C LEU A 131 -4.94 19.43 -6.45
N GLU A 132 -5.13 20.02 -7.62
CA GLU A 132 -4.70 21.39 -7.91
C GLU A 132 -5.50 22.41 -7.10
N GLU A 133 -6.77 22.14 -6.81
CA GLU A 133 -7.57 22.93 -5.84
C GLU A 133 -6.99 22.81 -4.42
N ALA A 134 -6.65 21.60 -3.98
CA ALA A 134 -6.00 21.38 -2.69
C ALA A 134 -4.65 22.11 -2.58
N MET A 135 -3.87 22.18 -3.66
CA MET A 135 -2.61 22.95 -3.70
C MET A 135 -2.80 24.47 -3.55
N LYS A 136 -3.96 25.02 -3.89
CA LYS A 136 -4.24 26.45 -3.65
C LYS A 136 -4.44 26.74 -2.17
N ILE A 137 -4.88 25.76 -1.39
CA ILE A 137 -5.04 25.87 0.07
C ILE A 137 -3.69 25.73 0.76
N ASP A 138 -2.95 24.63 0.47
CA ASP A 138 -1.58 24.44 0.94
C ASP A 138 -0.71 23.79 -0.16
N SER A 139 0.17 24.61 -0.74
CA SER A 139 1.07 24.22 -1.83
C SER A 139 2.20 23.27 -1.41
N LYS A 140 2.41 23.10 -0.08
CA LYS A 140 3.48 22.27 0.48
C LYS A 140 2.94 21.04 1.22
N HIS A 141 1.63 20.85 1.26
CA HIS A 141 1.02 19.71 1.96
C HIS A 141 1.53 18.37 1.40
N PRO A 142 2.25 17.56 2.20
CA PRO A 142 2.98 16.40 1.68
C PRO A 142 2.06 15.36 1.04
N GLN A 143 0.89 15.10 1.63
CA GLN A 143 -0.05 14.11 1.11
C GLN A 143 -0.63 14.55 -0.24
N THR A 144 -0.97 15.83 -0.41
CA THR A 144 -1.44 16.40 -1.68
C THR A 144 -0.36 16.26 -2.77
N LEU A 145 0.90 16.62 -2.45
CA LEU A 145 2.02 16.48 -3.39
C LEU A 145 2.25 15.02 -3.79
N LEU A 146 2.18 14.08 -2.84
CA LEU A 146 2.28 12.64 -3.13
C LEU A 146 1.13 12.17 -4.04
N SER A 147 -0.11 12.59 -3.76
CA SER A 147 -1.28 12.22 -4.55
C SER A 147 -1.19 12.77 -5.98
N ILE A 148 -0.73 14.02 -6.16
CA ILE A 148 -0.47 14.60 -7.48
C ILE A 148 0.58 13.78 -8.23
N ALA A 149 1.70 13.48 -7.57
CA ALA A 149 2.79 12.72 -8.19
C ALA A 149 2.32 11.34 -8.67
N VAL A 150 1.53 10.62 -7.86
CA VAL A 150 0.93 9.33 -8.23
C VAL A 150 -0.06 9.50 -9.38
N THR A 151 -0.90 10.54 -9.37
CA THR A 151 -1.86 10.81 -10.45
C THR A 151 -1.15 11.09 -11.78
N LEU A 152 -0.10 11.91 -11.74
CA LEU A 152 0.73 12.21 -12.92
C LEU A 152 1.44 10.95 -13.45
N GLN A 153 1.90 10.06 -12.56
CA GLN A 153 2.46 8.77 -12.93
C GLN A 153 1.45 7.91 -13.70
N LYS A 154 0.19 7.86 -13.24
CA LYS A 154 -0.90 7.15 -13.93
C LYS A 154 -1.24 7.78 -15.29
N LEU A 155 -1.12 9.10 -15.40
CA LEU A 155 -1.23 9.85 -16.66
C LEU A 155 0.01 9.75 -17.54
N LYS A 156 1.04 8.97 -17.16
CA LYS A 156 2.32 8.79 -17.85
C LYS A 156 3.13 10.08 -17.99
N GLN A 157 2.85 11.10 -17.16
CA GLN A 157 3.61 12.35 -17.11
C GLN A 157 4.77 12.20 -16.11
N TYR A 158 5.73 11.35 -16.44
CA TYR A 158 6.75 10.85 -15.52
C TYR A 158 7.67 11.94 -14.99
N ASP A 159 8.16 12.86 -15.81
CA ASP A 159 9.05 13.94 -15.37
C ASP A 159 8.36 14.88 -14.37
N ARG A 160 7.09 15.21 -14.63
CA ARG A 160 6.28 15.99 -13.69
C ARG A 160 6.04 15.22 -12.39
N SER A 161 5.74 13.93 -12.47
CA SER A 161 5.59 13.06 -11.31
C SER A 161 6.84 13.09 -10.42
N ILE A 162 8.02 12.87 -11.01
CA ILE A 162 9.30 12.93 -10.28
C ILE A 162 9.51 14.29 -9.64
N SER A 163 9.17 15.39 -10.33
CA SER A 163 9.31 16.74 -9.77
C SER A 163 8.46 16.94 -8.50
N PHE A 164 7.23 16.42 -8.47
CA PHE A 164 6.36 16.50 -7.30
C PHE A 164 6.85 15.61 -6.16
N PHE A 165 7.32 14.40 -6.42
CA PHE A 165 7.98 13.60 -5.38
C PHE A 165 9.22 14.30 -4.80
N LYS A 166 10.03 14.96 -5.64
CA LYS A 166 11.19 15.76 -5.18
C LYS A 166 10.76 16.94 -4.31
N LYS A 167 9.62 17.58 -4.57
CA LYS A 167 9.06 18.60 -3.66
C LYS A 167 8.75 18.02 -2.28
N VAL A 168 8.22 16.79 -2.18
CA VAL A 168 8.04 16.11 -0.88
C VAL A 168 9.38 15.91 -0.20
N LEU A 169 10.40 15.43 -0.93
CA LEU A 169 11.74 15.19 -0.38
C LEU A 169 12.47 16.48 0.05
N SER A 170 12.11 17.64 -0.49
CA SER A 170 12.66 18.92 -0.03
C SER A 170 12.17 19.30 1.36
N GLY A 171 10.98 18.85 1.77
CA GLY A 171 10.46 19.00 3.13
C GLY A 171 10.90 17.88 4.08
N ASP A 172 10.94 16.65 3.57
CA ASP A 172 11.35 15.45 4.31
C ASP A 172 12.20 14.54 3.42
N LYS A 173 13.52 14.65 3.53
CA LYS A 173 14.50 13.87 2.76
C LYS A 173 14.45 12.35 3.04
N TYR A 174 13.85 11.95 4.16
CA TYR A 174 13.70 10.56 4.58
C TYR A 174 12.35 9.95 4.21
N ASN A 175 11.53 10.65 3.46
CA ASN A 175 10.21 10.18 3.07
C ASN A 175 10.30 8.97 2.12
N THR A 176 10.17 7.78 2.68
CA THR A 176 10.29 6.52 1.92
C THR A 176 9.21 6.36 0.86
N LYS A 177 8.01 6.94 1.07
CA LYS A 177 6.93 6.93 0.07
C LYS A 177 7.32 7.71 -1.18
N ALA A 178 7.95 8.88 -1.01
CA ALA A 178 8.43 9.68 -2.12
C ALA A 178 9.58 9.00 -2.86
N TRP A 179 10.58 8.46 -2.16
CA TRP A 179 11.64 7.67 -2.78
C TRP A 179 11.11 6.46 -3.55
N ASN A 180 10.15 5.73 -2.97
CA ASN A 180 9.49 4.61 -3.67
C ASN A 180 8.74 5.08 -4.92
N GLY A 181 8.02 6.20 -4.83
CA GLY A 181 7.32 6.79 -5.97
C GLY A 181 8.26 7.14 -7.11
N ILE A 182 9.41 7.78 -6.82
CA ILE A 182 10.44 8.09 -7.83
C ILE A 182 11.00 6.79 -8.44
N GLY A 183 11.36 5.81 -7.59
CA GLY A 183 11.89 4.53 -8.07
C GLY A 183 10.92 3.80 -8.99
N VAL A 184 9.64 3.72 -8.63
CA VAL A 184 8.59 3.15 -9.48
C VAL A 184 8.43 3.94 -10.78
N THR A 185 8.54 5.28 -10.73
CA THR A 185 8.44 6.11 -11.93
C THR A 185 9.61 5.81 -12.90
N TYR A 186 10.84 5.70 -12.40
CA TYR A 186 11.98 5.29 -13.21
C TYR A 186 11.82 3.87 -13.79
N GLN A 187 11.27 2.93 -13.03
CA GLN A 187 10.93 1.59 -13.56
C GLN A 187 9.94 1.67 -14.73
N LEU A 188 8.92 2.53 -14.64
CA LEU A 188 7.94 2.73 -15.72
C LEU A 188 8.56 3.39 -16.95
N MET A 189 9.61 4.19 -16.78
CA MET A 189 10.43 4.76 -17.86
C MET A 189 11.45 3.78 -18.43
N GLY A 190 11.69 2.64 -17.78
CA GLY A 190 12.70 1.66 -18.15
C GLY A 190 14.11 1.99 -17.63
N ASP A 191 14.28 3.09 -16.88
CA ASP A 191 15.56 3.45 -16.26
C ASP A 191 15.76 2.64 -14.95
N ASN A 192 16.27 1.44 -15.16
CA ASN A 192 16.49 0.49 -14.07
C ASN A 192 17.58 0.96 -13.08
N GLU A 193 18.61 1.66 -13.56
CA GLU A 193 19.72 2.13 -12.72
C GLU A 193 19.27 3.22 -11.76
N SER A 194 18.51 4.21 -12.23
CA SER A 194 17.94 5.26 -11.40
C SER A 194 16.91 4.69 -10.40
N ALA A 195 16.14 3.69 -10.82
CA ALA A 195 15.22 2.98 -9.92
C ALA A 195 15.97 2.30 -8.78
N LEU A 196 17.06 1.57 -9.06
CA LEU A 196 17.90 0.93 -8.03
C LEU A 196 18.45 1.95 -7.05
N LYS A 197 18.97 3.10 -7.53
CA LYS A 197 19.46 4.17 -6.64
C LYS A 197 18.38 4.66 -5.67
N CYS A 198 17.14 4.82 -6.14
CA CYS A 198 16.02 5.26 -5.29
C CYS A 198 15.66 4.22 -4.24
N PHE A 199 15.55 2.95 -4.60
CA PHE A 199 15.22 1.89 -3.63
C PHE A 199 16.35 1.65 -2.65
N THR A 200 17.62 1.77 -3.05
CA THR A 200 18.76 1.72 -2.13
C THR A 200 18.72 2.86 -1.12
N LYS A 201 18.28 4.08 -1.50
CA LYS A 201 18.05 5.15 -0.53
C LYS A 201 17.04 4.77 0.55
N ILE A 202 15.99 4.01 0.20
CA ILE A 202 15.02 3.51 1.19
C ILE A 202 15.71 2.53 2.15
N LEU A 203 16.54 1.61 1.64
CA LEU A 203 17.26 0.66 2.49
C LEU A 203 18.29 1.33 3.41
N ASN A 204 18.89 2.44 2.98
CA ASN A 204 19.78 3.24 3.83
C ASN A 204 19.02 3.95 4.96
N ILE A 205 17.72 4.22 4.78
CA ILE A 205 16.84 4.77 5.83
C ILE A 205 16.37 3.65 6.77
N ASN A 206 15.93 2.54 6.20
CA ASN A 206 15.44 1.36 6.91
C ASN A 206 15.85 0.08 6.15
N SER A 207 16.91 -0.57 6.60
CA SER A 207 17.44 -1.79 5.99
C SER A 207 16.46 -2.99 6.03
N GLN A 208 15.42 -2.93 6.87
CA GLN A 208 14.38 -3.95 7.00
C GLN A 208 13.12 -3.63 6.17
N GLU A 209 13.21 -2.66 5.25
CA GLU A 209 12.06 -2.28 4.41
C GLU A 209 11.80 -3.37 3.35
N LEU A 210 10.82 -4.23 3.65
CA LEU A 210 10.45 -5.38 2.82
C LEU A 210 10.17 -4.99 1.37
N GLN A 211 9.39 -3.92 1.18
CA GLN A 211 8.98 -3.51 -0.17
C GLN A 211 10.16 -3.05 -1.01
N ALA A 212 11.17 -2.42 -0.41
CA ALA A 212 12.37 -1.98 -1.10
C ALA A 212 13.19 -3.18 -1.61
N TRP A 213 13.40 -4.22 -0.78
CA TRP A 213 14.07 -5.45 -1.21
C TRP A 213 13.34 -6.15 -2.36
N ILE A 214 12.00 -6.23 -2.29
CA ILE A 214 11.18 -6.80 -3.37
C ILE A 214 11.33 -5.97 -4.66
N SER A 215 11.31 -4.64 -4.55
CA SER A 215 11.43 -3.74 -5.70
C SER A 215 12.80 -3.83 -6.36
N ILE A 216 13.89 -3.90 -5.58
CA ILE A 216 15.25 -4.10 -6.09
C ILE A 216 15.35 -5.47 -6.80
N GLY A 217 14.83 -6.52 -6.17
CA GLY A 217 14.79 -7.86 -6.77
C GLY A 217 14.07 -7.86 -8.12
N TYR A 218 12.92 -7.18 -8.20
CA TYR A 218 12.18 -7.04 -9.45
C TYR A 218 12.98 -6.27 -10.52
N VAL A 219 13.69 -5.20 -10.15
CA VAL A 219 14.52 -4.45 -11.09
C VAL A 219 15.65 -5.32 -11.63
N TYR A 220 16.38 -6.04 -10.75
CA TYR A 220 17.42 -6.97 -11.19
C TYR A 220 16.87 -8.07 -12.10
N GLN A 221 15.68 -8.58 -11.81
CA GLN A 221 15.00 -9.55 -12.68
C GLN A 221 14.70 -8.98 -14.06
N LYS A 222 14.27 -7.72 -14.16
CA LYS A 222 14.08 -7.00 -15.44
C LYS A 222 15.38 -6.79 -16.19
N MET A 223 16.49 -6.63 -15.49
CA MET A 223 17.86 -6.54 -16.06
C MET A 223 18.46 -7.92 -16.40
N PHE A 224 17.70 -9.02 -16.23
CA PHE A 224 18.16 -10.40 -16.40
C PHE A 224 19.27 -10.83 -15.42
N LYS A 225 19.54 -10.04 -14.37
CA LYS A 225 20.50 -10.35 -13.29
C LYS A 225 19.82 -11.23 -12.23
N PHE A 226 19.49 -12.47 -12.61
CA PHE A 226 18.67 -13.37 -11.77
C PHE A 226 19.35 -13.76 -10.46
N LYS A 227 20.69 -13.87 -10.41
CA LYS A 227 21.43 -14.16 -9.17
C LYS A 227 21.27 -13.03 -8.14
N ASP A 228 21.38 -11.78 -8.58
CA ASP A 228 21.23 -10.62 -7.69
C ASP A 228 19.77 -10.42 -7.27
N ALA A 229 18.84 -10.64 -8.20
CA ALA A 229 17.41 -10.66 -7.88
C ALA A 229 17.10 -11.70 -6.78
N LEU A 230 17.65 -12.91 -6.90
CA LEU A 230 17.48 -13.98 -5.93
C LEU A 230 18.01 -13.60 -4.54
N LYS A 231 19.21 -12.95 -4.46
CA LYS A 231 19.76 -12.44 -3.19
C LYS A 231 18.78 -11.46 -2.53
N CYS A 232 18.22 -10.50 -3.29
CA CYS A 232 17.27 -9.53 -2.77
C CYS A 232 15.97 -10.17 -2.27
N TYR A 233 15.41 -11.13 -3.03
CA TYR A 233 14.23 -11.86 -2.60
C TYR A 233 14.49 -12.73 -1.36
N LYS A 234 15.68 -13.35 -1.22
CA LYS A 234 16.05 -14.07 -0.01
C LYS A 234 16.18 -13.15 1.21
N LYS A 235 16.68 -11.91 1.05
CA LYS A 235 16.65 -10.89 2.10
C LYS A 235 15.23 -10.52 2.49
N ALA A 236 14.37 -10.28 1.51
CA ALA A 236 12.95 -10.03 1.74
C ALA A 236 12.25 -11.19 2.46
N GLN A 237 12.56 -12.44 2.09
CA GLN A 237 12.04 -13.64 2.73
C GLN A 237 12.44 -13.75 4.21
N ALA A 238 13.68 -13.41 4.54
CA ALA A 238 14.15 -13.39 5.92
C ALA A 238 13.38 -12.36 6.79
N ILE A 239 13.03 -11.20 6.21
CA ILE A 239 12.27 -10.14 6.90
C ILE A 239 10.85 -10.60 7.23
N VAL A 240 10.17 -11.32 6.32
CA VAL A 240 8.79 -11.76 6.55
C VAL A 240 8.67 -12.95 7.50
N GLY A 241 9.78 -13.60 7.85
CA GLY A 241 9.77 -14.72 8.80
C GLY A 241 8.86 -15.87 8.38
N GLY A 242 8.81 -16.19 7.08
CA GLY A 242 7.99 -17.27 6.53
C GLY A 242 6.52 -16.89 6.20
N ARG A 243 6.06 -15.68 6.52
CA ARG A 243 4.73 -15.23 6.08
C ARG A 243 4.67 -15.10 4.57
N TYR A 244 3.61 -15.66 3.98
CA TYR A 244 3.43 -15.61 2.53
C TYR A 244 3.11 -14.18 2.04
N THR A 245 3.83 -13.74 1.00
CA THR A 245 3.54 -12.52 0.25
C THR A 245 3.71 -12.80 -1.24
N HIS A 246 2.65 -12.68 -2.02
CA HIS A 246 2.62 -13.12 -3.41
C HIS A 246 3.75 -12.54 -4.28
N LYS A 247 4.01 -11.24 -4.21
CA LYS A 247 5.06 -10.60 -5.03
C LYS A 247 6.45 -11.14 -4.75
N LEU A 248 6.75 -11.45 -3.49
CA LEU A 248 8.02 -12.01 -3.07
C LEU A 248 8.19 -13.43 -3.63
N TYR A 249 7.19 -14.28 -3.38
CA TYR A 249 7.30 -15.70 -3.74
C TYR A 249 7.21 -15.92 -5.25
N ASP A 250 6.42 -15.12 -5.98
CA ASP A 250 6.40 -15.13 -7.45
C ASP A 250 7.78 -14.73 -8.04
N GLY A 251 8.40 -13.69 -7.49
CA GLY A 251 9.74 -13.26 -7.89
C GLY A 251 10.80 -14.31 -7.59
N LEU A 252 10.75 -14.90 -6.39
CA LEU A 252 11.66 -15.96 -5.94
C LEU A 252 11.57 -17.20 -6.84
N ALA A 253 10.35 -17.71 -7.07
CA ALA A 253 10.12 -18.89 -7.91
C ALA A 253 10.56 -18.66 -9.36
N SER A 254 10.27 -17.47 -9.89
CA SER A 254 10.69 -17.10 -11.24
C SER A 254 12.21 -17.06 -11.38
N CYS A 255 12.93 -16.46 -10.43
CA CYS A 255 14.40 -16.42 -10.44
C CYS A 255 15.00 -17.81 -10.33
N LEU A 256 14.52 -18.64 -9.41
CA LEU A 256 14.99 -20.03 -9.24
C LEU A 256 14.78 -20.84 -10.53
N THR A 257 13.63 -20.68 -11.18
CA THR A 257 13.35 -21.34 -12.47
C THR A 257 14.34 -20.91 -13.55
N LYS A 258 14.65 -19.59 -13.63
CA LYS A 258 15.61 -19.05 -14.62
C LYS A 258 17.04 -19.47 -14.33
N LEU A 259 17.39 -19.70 -13.07
CA LEU A 259 18.71 -20.20 -12.66
C LEU A 259 18.82 -21.74 -12.74
N SER A 260 17.79 -22.43 -13.22
CA SER A 260 17.70 -23.89 -13.30
C SER A 260 17.74 -24.60 -11.92
N GLU A 261 17.44 -23.86 -10.84
CA GLU A 261 17.26 -24.40 -9.49
C GLU A 261 15.85 -24.99 -9.32
N PHE A 262 15.53 -25.98 -10.15
CA PHE A 262 14.15 -26.46 -10.34
C PHE A 262 13.51 -27.03 -9.09
N ASP A 263 14.26 -27.75 -8.24
CA ASP A 263 13.71 -28.33 -7.01
C ASP A 263 13.27 -27.24 -6.04
N GLN A 264 14.10 -26.21 -5.83
CA GLN A 264 13.74 -25.07 -4.99
C GLN A 264 12.56 -24.29 -5.59
N ALA A 265 12.53 -24.10 -6.92
CA ALA A 265 11.40 -23.44 -7.60
C ALA A 265 10.08 -24.18 -7.37
N ILE A 266 10.09 -25.52 -7.46
CA ILE A 266 8.91 -26.37 -7.22
C ILE A 266 8.42 -26.19 -5.78
N GLU A 267 9.31 -26.21 -4.79
CA GLU A 267 8.94 -26.01 -3.38
C GLU A 267 8.29 -24.63 -3.16
N VAL A 268 8.84 -23.58 -3.76
CA VAL A 268 8.24 -22.24 -3.69
C VAL A 268 6.86 -22.21 -4.37
N TYR A 269 6.70 -22.84 -5.54
CA TYR A 269 5.39 -22.92 -6.18
C TYR A 269 4.37 -23.76 -5.40
N LYS A 270 4.80 -24.78 -4.65
CA LYS A 270 3.94 -25.53 -3.73
C LYS A 270 3.43 -24.63 -2.59
N LEU A 271 4.30 -23.78 -2.03
CA LEU A 271 3.89 -22.78 -1.02
C LEU A 271 2.85 -21.81 -1.58
N ILE A 272 3.05 -21.30 -2.80
CA ILE A 272 2.06 -20.46 -3.48
C ILE A 272 0.74 -21.22 -3.65
N TYR A 273 0.80 -22.48 -4.10
CA TYR A 273 -0.39 -23.31 -4.27
C TYR A 273 -1.18 -23.54 -2.98
N GLN A 274 -0.49 -23.68 -1.85
CA GLN A 274 -1.11 -23.89 -0.54
C GLN A 274 -1.69 -22.59 0.05
N SER A 275 -1.07 -21.44 -0.26
CA SER A 275 -1.40 -20.14 0.34
C SER A 275 -2.40 -19.32 -0.48
N GLU A 276 -2.71 -19.75 -1.71
CA GLU A 276 -3.56 -19.00 -2.64
C GLU A 276 -4.81 -19.79 -3.02
N GLU A 277 -5.83 -19.08 -3.50
CA GLU A 277 -7.07 -19.65 -4.00
C GLU A 277 -7.35 -19.22 -5.45
N GLY A 278 -8.35 -19.82 -6.08
CA GLY A 278 -8.82 -19.45 -7.39
C GLY A 278 -7.74 -19.51 -8.47
N LYS A 279 -7.66 -18.47 -9.30
CA LYS A 279 -6.76 -18.40 -10.46
C LYS A 279 -5.28 -18.56 -10.09
N ARG A 280 -4.83 -17.96 -9.00
CA ARG A 280 -3.41 -18.03 -8.59
C ARG A 280 -2.99 -19.42 -8.17
N LYS A 281 -3.87 -20.14 -7.49
CA LYS A 281 -3.67 -21.55 -7.17
C LYS A 281 -3.52 -22.38 -8.43
N TRP A 282 -4.36 -22.15 -9.42
CA TRP A 282 -4.29 -22.84 -10.71
C TRP A 282 -3.00 -22.49 -11.48
N ASP A 283 -2.59 -21.20 -11.50
CA ASP A 283 -1.36 -20.75 -12.14
C ASP A 283 -0.12 -21.39 -11.47
N ALA A 284 -0.10 -21.49 -10.12
CA ALA A 284 0.96 -22.18 -9.39
C ALA A 284 1.04 -23.67 -9.77
N GLN A 285 -0.09 -24.36 -9.85
CA GLN A 285 -0.14 -25.76 -10.28
C GLN A 285 0.39 -25.94 -11.71
N ARG A 286 0.04 -25.04 -12.62
CA ARG A 286 0.54 -25.02 -14.00
C ARG A 286 2.06 -24.80 -14.02
N SER A 287 2.56 -23.89 -13.19
CA SER A 287 3.99 -23.60 -13.07
C SER A 287 4.76 -24.81 -12.55
N ILE A 288 4.25 -25.54 -11.55
CA ILE A 288 4.85 -26.79 -11.08
C ILE A 288 4.98 -27.81 -12.22
N LYS A 289 3.93 -28.03 -13.01
CA LYS A 289 3.97 -28.93 -14.17
C LYS A 289 5.01 -28.50 -15.19
N PHE A 290 5.07 -27.20 -15.47
CA PHE A 290 6.04 -26.63 -16.41
C PHE A 290 7.49 -26.81 -15.93
N VAL A 291 7.79 -26.48 -14.68
CA VAL A 291 9.13 -26.62 -14.08
C VAL A 291 9.57 -28.08 -14.04
N ASN A 292 8.67 -29.02 -13.71
CA ASN A 292 8.95 -30.45 -13.78
C ASN A 292 9.30 -30.90 -15.20
N LYS A 293 8.65 -30.36 -16.23
CA LYS A 293 9.00 -30.64 -17.63
C LYS A 293 10.38 -30.10 -17.97
N LEU A 294 10.75 -28.90 -17.50
CA LEU A 294 12.08 -28.33 -17.69
C LEU A 294 13.14 -29.20 -16.99
N LYS A 295 12.91 -29.60 -15.74
CA LYS A 295 13.80 -30.49 -14.98
C LYS A 295 14.09 -31.80 -15.72
N ARG A 296 13.04 -32.44 -16.29
CA ARG A 296 13.20 -33.65 -17.10
C ARG A 296 14.04 -33.40 -18.34
N LYS A 297 13.84 -32.29 -19.06
CA LYS A 297 14.62 -31.92 -20.24
C LYS A 297 16.08 -31.67 -19.91
N GLN A 298 16.37 -31.05 -18.77
CA GLN A 298 17.74 -30.85 -18.29
C GLN A 298 18.42 -32.19 -18.02
N ALA A 299 17.73 -33.14 -17.38
CA ALA A 299 18.28 -34.46 -17.06
C ALA A 299 18.65 -35.28 -18.29
N VAL A 300 18.02 -35.03 -19.46
CA VAL A 300 18.33 -35.69 -20.73
C VAL A 300 19.17 -34.81 -21.69
N GLY A 301 19.78 -33.72 -21.19
CA GLY A 301 20.65 -32.85 -21.99
C GLY A 301 19.93 -32.04 -23.09
N GLN A 302 18.62 -31.90 -23.03
CA GLN A 302 17.80 -31.25 -24.06
C GLN A 302 17.46 -29.78 -23.74
N LEU A 303 17.99 -29.20 -22.66
CA LEU A 303 17.87 -27.79 -22.39
C LEU A 303 19.13 -27.05 -22.87
N PRO A 304 18.98 -26.07 -23.77
CA PRO A 304 20.05 -25.09 -23.96
C PRO A 304 20.26 -24.34 -22.63
N ASP A 305 21.49 -23.89 -22.37
CA ASP A 305 21.78 -23.02 -21.24
C ASP A 305 20.80 -21.81 -21.27
N ILE A 306 19.89 -21.76 -20.31
CA ILE A 306 18.79 -20.75 -20.26
C ILE A 306 19.36 -19.38 -19.87
N ILE A 307 20.62 -19.33 -19.44
CA ILE A 307 21.35 -18.10 -19.13
C ILE A 307 22.27 -17.83 -20.31
N PRO A 308 22.16 -16.69 -21.01
CA PRO A 308 23.27 -16.22 -21.79
C PRO A 308 24.49 -16.18 -20.86
N LYS A 309 25.61 -16.79 -21.24
CA LYS A 309 26.88 -16.59 -20.57
C LYS A 309 27.25 -15.11 -20.75
N THR A 310 26.66 -14.26 -19.91
CA THR A 310 27.17 -12.92 -19.72
C THR A 310 28.24 -13.06 -18.65
N ASP A 311 29.44 -12.96 -19.10
CA ASP A 311 30.72 -12.69 -18.44
C ASP A 311 30.81 -13.07 -16.95
N ALA A 312 31.66 -14.08 -16.78
CA ALA A 312 32.35 -14.30 -15.53
C ALA A 312 33.11 -13.01 -15.15
N GLU A 313 33.14 -12.74 -13.85
CA GLU A 313 34.06 -11.80 -13.22
C GLU A 313 33.76 -10.31 -13.44
N ASP A 314 32.77 -9.81 -12.66
CA ASP A 314 33.04 -8.59 -11.92
C ASP A 314 32.68 -8.86 -10.45
N THR A 315 33.69 -9.38 -9.76
CA THR A 315 33.83 -9.26 -8.33
C THR A 315 33.96 -7.76 -8.03
N ASP A 316 33.06 -7.13 -7.30
CA ASP A 316 33.41 -6.67 -5.99
C ASP A 316 32.44 -5.63 -5.44
N ALA A 317 32.09 -5.84 -4.18
CA ALA A 317 32.16 -4.87 -3.13
C ALA A 317 31.77 -3.40 -3.44
N SER A 318 30.46 -3.08 -3.43
CA SER A 318 30.02 -1.73 -3.03
C SER A 318 28.57 -1.65 -2.59
N VAL A 319 28.06 -2.66 -1.85
CA VAL A 319 26.76 -2.60 -1.17
C VAL A 319 26.93 -2.94 0.32
N ALA A 320 28.09 -2.55 0.88
CA ALA A 320 28.32 -2.56 2.33
C ALA A 320 29.33 -1.47 2.66
N GLU A 321 28.84 -0.23 2.80
CA GLU A 321 29.33 0.81 3.70
C GLU A 321 28.27 1.92 3.82
#